data_74e60aae3c04b755add927178b09cc63
#
_entry.id   74e60aae3c04b755add927178b09cc63
#
_cell.length_a   1.000
_cell.length_b   1.000
_cell.length_c   1.000
_cell.angle_alpha   90.00
_cell.angle_beta   90.00
_cell.angle_gamma   90.00
#
_symmetry.space_group_name_H-M   'P 1'
#
loop_
_entity.id
_entity.type
_entity.pdbx_description
1 polymer ?
#
loop_
_entity_poly.entity_id
_entity_poly.type
_entity_poly.pdbx_seq_one_letter_code
_entity_poly.pdbx_strand_id
1 'polypeptide(L)'
;MNMYAFLRKSIAHFLNALYQPFLFALVLSVFVMFFVMYLGKYKNVDVKKRILNGFKLWMNNFKKSKKFRRIFYFVFIVVMILFKTLLVRNVNFNPTGNVVGVWGFYRHDGTFTTEIVENIVLFIPFIFFLFFMLEVTSKKTTKFLAVMGKSILISFLSSLTIEMLQLFLHLGTWQLSDLAFNTLGGVIGGLIYWVSAKIRRK
;
A
#
# COMPACT_ATOMS: atom_id res chain seq x y z
N MET A 1 5.28 -21.06 -23.65
CA MET A 1 4.01 -20.91 -22.88
C MET A 1 3.08 -20.06 -23.72
N ASN A 2 1.83 -20.48 -23.99
CA ASN A 2 0.90 -19.68 -24.78
C ASN A 2 0.38 -18.48 -23.94
N MET A 3 -0.13 -17.45 -24.61
CA MET A 3 -0.62 -16.19 -24.00
C MET A 3 -1.65 -16.44 -22.90
N TYR A 4 -2.57 -17.38 -23.10
CA TYR A 4 -3.60 -17.74 -22.13
C TYR A 4 -3.01 -18.35 -20.85
N ALA A 5 -2.07 -19.30 -20.96
CA ALA A 5 -1.41 -19.90 -19.81
C ALA A 5 -0.55 -18.88 -19.04
N PHE A 6 0.08 -17.95 -19.76
CA PHE A 6 0.81 -16.82 -19.15
C PHE A 6 -0.12 -15.93 -18.32
N LEU A 7 -1.21 -15.45 -18.91
CA LEU A 7 -2.18 -14.58 -18.23
C LEU A 7 -2.81 -15.27 -17.03
N ARG A 8 -3.24 -16.51 -17.17
CA ARG A 8 -3.82 -17.29 -16.06
C ARG A 8 -2.84 -17.43 -14.90
N LYS A 9 -1.59 -17.76 -15.18
CA LYS A 9 -0.54 -17.93 -14.17
C LYS A 9 -0.24 -16.59 -13.48
N SER A 10 -0.12 -15.51 -14.25
CA SER A 10 0.11 -14.15 -13.71
C SER A 10 -1.03 -13.70 -12.79
N ILE A 11 -2.28 -13.90 -13.23
CA ILE A 11 -3.46 -13.55 -12.42
C ILE A 11 -3.51 -14.38 -11.13
N ALA A 12 -3.27 -15.68 -11.21
CA ALA A 12 -3.30 -16.56 -10.04
C ALA A 12 -2.22 -16.17 -9.01
N HIS A 13 -0.99 -15.92 -9.44
CA HIS A 13 0.09 -15.47 -8.56
C HIS A 13 -0.25 -14.11 -7.92
N PHE A 14 -0.75 -13.17 -8.71
CA PHE A 14 -1.15 -11.85 -8.24
C PHE A 14 -2.27 -11.93 -7.19
N LEU A 15 -3.32 -12.70 -7.47
CA LEU A 15 -4.43 -12.89 -6.51
C LEU A 15 -3.96 -13.53 -5.21
N ASN A 16 -3.09 -14.54 -5.27
CA ASN A 16 -2.52 -15.16 -4.09
C ASN A 16 -1.69 -14.15 -3.26
N ALA A 17 -0.88 -13.33 -3.92
CA ALA A 17 -0.08 -12.30 -3.25
C ALA A 17 -0.93 -11.23 -2.54
N LEU A 18 -2.12 -10.91 -3.08
CA LEU A 18 -3.07 -10.00 -2.44
C LEU A 18 -3.87 -10.68 -1.33
N TYR A 19 -4.25 -11.96 -1.52
CA TYR A 19 -5.11 -12.67 -0.58
C TYR A 19 -4.42 -12.92 0.77
N GLN A 20 -3.14 -13.29 0.75
CA GLN A 20 -2.37 -13.59 1.97
C GLN A 20 -2.40 -12.46 3.01
N PRO A 21 -2.09 -11.19 2.65
CA PRO A 21 -2.10 -10.09 3.62
C PRO A 21 -3.49 -9.49 3.87
N PHE A 22 -4.49 -9.78 3.02
CA PHE A 22 -5.76 -9.04 3.00
C PHE A 22 -6.52 -9.09 4.33
N LEU A 23 -6.78 -10.28 4.85
CA LEU A 23 -7.57 -10.44 6.07
C LEU A 23 -6.85 -9.84 7.28
N PHE A 24 -5.53 -10.09 7.39
CA PHE A 24 -4.71 -9.54 8.45
C PHE A 24 -4.67 -8.00 8.37
N ALA A 25 -4.46 -7.45 7.18
CA ALA A 25 -4.45 -6.02 6.97
C ALA A 25 -5.80 -5.37 7.29
N LEU A 26 -6.91 -6.03 6.96
CA LEU A 26 -8.24 -5.54 7.30
C LEU A 26 -8.43 -5.46 8.81
N VAL A 27 -8.14 -6.53 9.54
CA VAL A 27 -8.26 -6.60 11.00
C VAL A 27 -7.34 -5.57 11.65
N LEU A 28 -6.07 -5.52 11.28
CA LEU A 28 -5.11 -4.58 11.84
C LEU A 28 -5.49 -3.12 11.54
N SER A 29 -6.02 -2.83 10.36
CA SER A 29 -6.48 -1.47 10.01
C SER A 29 -7.68 -1.03 10.86
N VAL A 30 -8.60 -1.94 11.16
CA VAL A 30 -9.69 -1.67 12.10
C VAL A 30 -9.13 -1.34 13.49
N PHE A 31 -8.15 -2.11 13.97
CA PHE A 31 -7.48 -1.85 15.24
C PHE A 31 -6.75 -0.51 15.28
N VAL A 32 -5.95 -0.20 14.26
CA VAL A 32 -5.23 1.08 14.16
C VAL A 32 -6.20 2.25 14.19
N MET A 33 -7.27 2.19 13.41
CA MET A 33 -8.28 3.26 13.38
C MET A 33 -9.05 3.35 14.71
N PHE A 34 -9.32 2.23 15.36
CA PHE A 34 -9.91 2.19 16.68
C PHE A 34 -8.98 2.86 17.71
N PHE A 35 -7.70 2.52 17.70
CA PHE A 35 -6.70 3.08 18.60
C PHE A 35 -6.53 4.60 18.41
N VAL A 36 -6.40 5.07 17.17
CA VAL A 36 -6.29 6.50 16.85
C VAL A 36 -7.49 7.31 17.33
N MET A 37 -8.70 6.76 17.19
CA MET A 37 -9.92 7.42 17.68
C MET A 37 -10.02 7.44 19.21
N TYR A 38 -9.43 6.44 19.82
CA TYR A 38 -9.62 6.16 21.24
C TYR A 38 -8.72 6.97 22.16
N LEU A 39 -7.47 7.19 21.76
CA LEU A 39 -6.46 7.90 22.55
C LEU A 39 -6.86 9.32 22.95
N GLY A 40 -7.81 9.92 22.20
CA GLY A 40 -8.22 11.30 22.45
C GLY A 40 -9.47 11.49 23.34
N LYS A 41 -10.31 10.48 23.57
CA LYS A 41 -11.69 10.75 23.98
C LYS A 41 -12.22 10.13 25.29
N TYR A 42 -11.57 9.10 25.86
CA TYR A 42 -12.21 8.33 26.96
C TYR A 42 -11.27 7.96 28.09
N LYS A 43 -10.90 8.93 28.94
CA LYS A 43 -10.05 8.66 30.14
C LYS A 43 -10.77 7.98 31.31
N ASN A 44 -12.11 8.08 31.46
CA ASN A 44 -12.82 7.74 32.68
C ASN A 44 -14.05 6.80 32.54
N VAL A 45 -14.05 5.84 31.61
CA VAL A 45 -15.18 4.92 31.40
C VAL A 45 -14.73 3.47 31.55
N ASP A 46 -15.60 2.61 32.11
CA ASP A 46 -15.39 1.16 32.26
C ASP A 46 -14.99 0.51 30.92
N VAL A 47 -13.95 -0.37 30.94
CA VAL A 47 -13.31 -0.96 29.76
C VAL A 47 -14.28 -1.69 28.83
N LYS A 48 -15.25 -2.45 29.39
CA LYS A 48 -16.22 -3.23 28.60
C LYS A 48 -17.23 -2.33 27.86
N LYS A 49 -17.79 -1.32 28.55
CA LYS A 49 -18.65 -0.31 27.93
C LYS A 49 -17.88 0.53 26.92
N ARG A 50 -16.63 0.73 27.17
CA ARG A 50 -15.67 1.44 26.34
C ARG A 50 -15.50 0.74 25.00
N ILE A 51 -15.23 -0.56 24.96
CA ILE A 51 -15.03 -1.35 23.73
C ILE A 51 -16.30 -1.36 22.87
N LEU A 52 -17.46 -1.65 23.48
CA LEU A 52 -18.74 -1.69 22.75
C LEU A 52 -19.14 -0.33 22.16
N ASN A 53 -18.98 0.73 22.95
CA ASN A 53 -19.26 2.09 22.48
C ASN A 53 -18.24 2.55 21.41
N GLY A 54 -16.98 2.13 21.55
CA GLY A 54 -15.94 2.37 20.55
C GLY A 54 -16.26 1.72 19.21
N PHE A 55 -16.71 0.48 19.19
CA PHE A 55 -17.09 -0.21 17.95
C PHE A 55 -18.33 0.43 17.29
N LYS A 56 -19.34 0.80 18.06
CA LYS A 56 -20.50 1.55 17.55
C LYS A 56 -20.08 2.90 16.96
N LEU A 57 -19.18 3.60 17.64
CA LEU A 57 -18.65 4.88 17.17
C LEU A 57 -17.83 4.71 15.88
N TRP A 58 -16.97 3.68 15.83
CA TRP A 58 -16.20 3.34 14.64
C TRP A 58 -17.12 3.08 13.44
N MET A 59 -18.13 2.22 13.61
CA MET A 59 -19.08 1.89 12.56
C MET A 59 -19.89 3.11 12.12
N ASN A 60 -20.31 3.96 13.04
CA ASN A 60 -21.03 5.21 12.73
C ASN A 60 -20.13 6.18 11.95
N ASN A 61 -18.85 6.33 12.33
CA ASN A 61 -17.91 7.16 11.61
C ASN A 61 -17.58 6.59 10.23
N PHE A 62 -17.45 5.28 10.09
CA PHE A 62 -17.25 4.63 8.81
C PHE A 62 -18.44 4.88 7.86
N LYS A 63 -19.67 4.79 8.36
CA LYS A 63 -20.90 5.05 7.57
C LYS A 63 -21.06 6.52 7.22
N LYS A 64 -20.84 7.44 8.16
CA LYS A 64 -21.21 8.87 8.02
C LYS A 64 -20.06 9.77 7.58
N SER A 65 -18.81 9.47 7.92
CA SER A 65 -17.67 10.36 7.66
C SER A 65 -16.88 9.95 6.42
N LYS A 66 -16.94 10.76 5.35
CA LYS A 66 -16.09 10.61 4.16
C LYS A 66 -14.59 10.67 4.50
N LYS A 67 -14.22 11.57 5.44
CA LYS A 67 -12.83 11.71 5.92
C LYS A 67 -12.34 10.42 6.57
N PHE A 68 -13.14 9.84 7.45
CA PHE A 68 -12.81 8.61 8.15
C PHE A 68 -12.57 7.45 7.19
N ARG A 69 -13.44 7.24 6.19
CA ARG A 69 -13.27 6.20 5.16
C ARG A 69 -11.99 6.37 4.35
N ARG A 70 -11.65 7.62 3.97
CA ARG A 70 -10.43 7.91 3.20
C ARG A 70 -9.17 7.57 3.99
N ILE A 71 -9.13 7.90 5.29
CA ILE A 71 -8.03 7.53 6.18
C ILE A 71 -7.96 6.01 6.35
N PHE A 72 -9.10 5.34 6.54
CA PHE A 72 -9.16 3.89 6.67
C PHE A 72 -8.59 3.18 5.44
N TYR A 73 -9.00 3.57 4.23
CA TYR A 73 -8.46 2.97 3.01
C TYR A 73 -6.95 3.19 2.87
N PHE A 74 -6.46 4.37 3.22
CA PHE A 74 -5.02 4.63 3.20
C PHE A 74 -4.27 3.75 4.21
N VAL A 75 -4.74 3.68 5.47
CA VAL A 75 -4.16 2.81 6.51
C VAL A 75 -4.18 1.36 6.07
N PHE A 76 -5.29 0.88 5.49
CA PHE A 76 -5.40 -0.48 4.99
C PHE A 76 -4.34 -0.80 3.93
N ILE A 77 -4.13 0.09 2.96
CA ILE A 77 -3.10 -0.11 1.93
C ILE A 77 -1.69 -0.06 2.53
N VAL A 78 -1.40 0.84 3.46
CA VAL A 78 -0.11 0.90 4.15
C VAL A 78 0.15 -0.42 4.90
N VAL A 79 -0.83 -0.93 5.63
CA VAL A 79 -0.71 -2.21 6.35
C VAL A 79 -0.50 -3.38 5.37
N MET A 80 -1.21 -3.40 4.23
CA MET A 80 -1.01 -4.39 3.17
C MET A 80 0.43 -4.39 2.65
N ILE A 81 0.98 -3.20 2.38
CA ILE A 81 2.36 -3.04 1.91
C ILE A 81 3.33 -3.58 2.97
N LEU A 82 3.22 -3.10 4.21
CA LEU A 82 4.12 -3.51 5.29
C LEU A 82 4.05 -5.01 5.56
N PHE A 83 2.85 -5.59 5.53
CA PHE A 83 2.68 -7.03 5.71
C PHE A 83 3.41 -7.80 4.60
N LYS A 84 3.17 -7.45 3.33
CA LYS A 84 3.77 -8.13 2.18
C LYS A 84 5.29 -7.95 2.15
N THR A 85 5.78 -6.75 2.45
CA THR A 85 7.20 -6.42 2.29
C THR A 85 8.05 -6.80 3.49
N LEU A 86 7.50 -6.82 4.70
CA LEU A 86 8.27 -7.09 5.91
C LEU A 86 7.89 -8.40 6.60
N LEU A 87 6.59 -8.75 6.68
CA LEU A 87 6.15 -9.89 7.49
C LEU A 87 6.11 -11.24 6.74
N VAL A 88 5.92 -11.22 5.43
CA VAL A 88 5.87 -12.44 4.59
C VAL A 88 7.24 -12.80 4.02
N ARG A 89 8.21 -11.90 4.09
CA ARG A 89 9.57 -12.14 3.58
C ARG A 89 10.36 -13.07 4.48
N ASN A 90 11.06 -14.03 3.87
CA ASN A 90 11.97 -14.92 4.58
C ASN A 90 13.26 -14.20 4.98
N VAL A 91 13.86 -14.63 6.09
CA VAL A 91 15.20 -14.18 6.48
C VAL A 91 16.20 -14.57 5.40
N ASN A 92 17.03 -13.62 4.99
CA ASN A 92 18.08 -13.82 3.99
C ASN A 92 19.41 -13.31 4.53
N PHE A 93 20.38 -14.22 4.66
CA PHE A 93 21.73 -13.88 5.17
C PHE A 93 22.62 -13.19 4.12
N ASN A 94 22.17 -13.12 2.86
CA ASN A 94 22.84 -12.36 1.80
C ASN A 94 21.87 -11.37 1.14
N PRO A 95 21.46 -10.31 1.86
CA PRO A 95 20.43 -9.37 1.36
C PRO A 95 20.90 -8.55 0.15
N THR A 96 22.20 -8.48 -0.12
CA THR A 96 22.80 -7.80 -1.29
C THR A 96 23.13 -8.75 -2.43
N GLY A 97 22.76 -10.02 -2.35
CA GLY A 97 23.11 -11.04 -3.37
C GLY A 97 22.46 -10.82 -4.75
N ASN A 98 21.42 -9.99 -4.85
CA ASN A 98 20.77 -9.64 -6.11
C ASN A 98 20.33 -8.17 -6.15
N VAL A 99 21.27 -7.24 -6.10
CA VAL A 99 21.00 -5.78 -6.07
C VAL A 99 20.28 -5.28 -7.33
N VAL A 100 20.57 -5.84 -8.50
CA VAL A 100 19.92 -5.43 -9.75
C VAL A 100 18.45 -5.79 -9.75
N GLY A 101 18.11 -6.94 -9.18
CA GLY A 101 16.75 -7.45 -9.12
C GLY A 101 16.25 -8.05 -10.43
N VAL A 102 14.94 -8.19 -10.57
CA VAL A 102 14.30 -8.84 -11.71
C VAL A 102 13.58 -7.80 -12.57
N TRP A 103 14.00 -7.67 -13.84
CA TRP A 103 13.45 -6.69 -14.80
C TRP A 103 12.50 -7.32 -15.83
N GLY A 104 12.14 -8.60 -15.66
CA GLY A 104 11.27 -9.34 -16.56
C GLY A 104 10.38 -10.32 -15.80
N PHE A 105 9.65 -11.14 -16.55
CA PHE A 105 8.80 -12.19 -15.97
C PHE A 105 9.55 -13.50 -15.68
N TYR A 106 10.86 -13.52 -15.89
CA TYR A 106 11.71 -14.67 -15.61
C TYR A 106 12.93 -14.21 -14.82
N ARG A 107 13.25 -14.94 -13.77
CA ARG A 107 14.49 -14.78 -13.01
C ARG A 107 15.68 -15.35 -13.80
N HIS A 108 16.89 -15.09 -13.34
CA HIS A 108 18.12 -15.63 -13.95
C HIS A 108 18.16 -17.16 -13.99
N ASP A 109 17.48 -17.85 -13.07
CA ASP A 109 17.34 -19.30 -13.01
C ASP A 109 16.23 -19.84 -13.94
N GLY A 110 15.61 -18.99 -14.74
CA GLY A 110 14.50 -19.35 -15.65
C GLY A 110 13.15 -19.52 -14.96
N THR A 111 13.02 -19.30 -13.65
CA THR A 111 11.76 -19.38 -12.94
C THR A 111 10.87 -18.18 -13.24
N PHE A 112 9.57 -18.44 -13.46
CA PHE A 112 8.58 -17.38 -13.71
C PHE A 112 8.27 -16.61 -12.43
N THR A 113 8.22 -15.28 -12.53
CA THR A 113 7.88 -14.39 -11.41
C THR A 113 6.90 -13.30 -11.84
N THR A 114 6.11 -12.80 -10.90
CA THR A 114 5.17 -11.69 -11.06
C THR A 114 5.56 -10.47 -10.23
N GLU A 115 6.76 -10.44 -9.67
CA GLU A 115 7.25 -9.39 -8.77
C GLU A 115 7.05 -7.97 -9.33
N ILE A 116 7.32 -7.80 -10.64
CA ILE A 116 7.10 -6.51 -11.33
C ILE A 116 5.66 -6.03 -11.21
N VAL A 117 4.71 -6.90 -11.55
CA VAL A 117 3.28 -6.57 -11.52
C VAL A 117 2.82 -6.31 -10.10
N GLU A 118 3.28 -7.13 -9.16
CA GLU A 118 2.92 -7.01 -7.74
C GLU A 118 3.38 -5.68 -7.15
N ASN A 119 4.62 -5.25 -7.45
CA ASN A 119 5.17 -4.00 -6.98
C ASN A 119 4.42 -2.79 -7.56
N ILE A 120 4.16 -2.80 -8.87
CA ILE A 120 3.38 -1.74 -9.52
C ILE A 120 1.98 -1.65 -8.90
N VAL A 121 1.26 -2.76 -8.83
CA VAL A 121 -0.14 -2.76 -8.38
C VAL A 121 -0.28 -2.42 -6.90
N LEU A 122 0.70 -2.74 -6.08
CA LEU A 122 0.69 -2.40 -4.66
C LEU A 122 0.82 -0.88 -4.42
N PHE A 123 1.63 -0.19 -5.22
CA PHE A 123 1.88 1.24 -5.08
C PHE A 123 0.85 2.14 -5.78
N ILE A 124 0.09 1.62 -6.75
CA ILE A 124 -1.03 2.34 -7.37
C ILE A 124 -2.03 2.84 -6.30
N PRO A 125 -2.67 1.97 -5.50
CA PRO A 125 -3.62 2.41 -4.49
C PRO A 125 -2.95 3.20 -3.35
N PHE A 126 -1.67 2.97 -3.05
CA PHE A 126 -0.95 3.71 -2.02
C PHE A 126 -0.96 5.21 -2.30
N ILE A 127 -0.45 5.64 -3.45
CA ILE A 127 -0.41 7.05 -3.83
C ILE A 127 -1.82 7.61 -4.09
N PHE A 128 -2.70 6.81 -4.71
CA PHE A 128 -4.09 7.23 -4.93
C PHE A 128 -4.79 7.57 -3.60
N PHE A 129 -4.78 6.68 -2.63
CA PHE A 129 -5.47 6.90 -1.35
C PHE A 129 -4.76 7.92 -0.47
N LEU A 130 -3.43 8.04 -0.56
CA LEU A 130 -2.70 9.12 0.10
C LEU A 130 -3.21 10.49 -0.35
N PHE A 131 -3.25 10.75 -1.65
CA PHE A 131 -3.75 12.02 -2.17
C PHE A 131 -5.24 12.21 -1.94
N PHE A 132 -6.01 11.13 -2.04
CA PHE A 132 -7.43 11.15 -1.74
C PHE A 132 -7.73 11.49 -0.26
N MET A 133 -6.89 11.05 0.66
CA MET A 133 -6.94 11.42 2.07
C MET A 133 -6.54 12.89 2.27
N LEU A 134 -5.46 13.33 1.64
CA LEU A 134 -4.95 14.71 1.78
C LEU A 134 -5.86 15.76 1.13
N GLU A 135 -6.65 15.40 0.11
CA GLU A 135 -7.61 16.29 -0.54
C GLU A 135 -8.66 16.85 0.43
N VAL A 136 -9.00 16.10 1.48
CA VAL A 136 -9.95 16.56 2.52
C VAL A 136 -9.42 17.77 3.28
N THR A 137 -8.10 17.93 3.35
CA THR A 137 -7.43 18.99 4.11
C THR A 137 -7.07 20.18 3.24
N SER A 138 -7.04 20.05 1.92
CA SER A 138 -6.59 21.10 1.01
C SER A 138 -7.53 21.28 -0.19
N LYS A 139 -8.18 22.45 -0.26
CA LYS A 139 -9.01 22.86 -1.42
C LYS A 139 -8.18 23.33 -2.63
N LYS A 140 -6.85 23.20 -2.61
CA LYS A 140 -5.98 23.71 -3.67
C LYS A 140 -6.12 22.91 -4.96
N THR A 141 -6.17 23.63 -6.09
CA THR A 141 -6.13 23.08 -7.46
C THR A 141 -4.83 22.30 -7.65
N THR A 142 -4.92 21.03 -7.91
CA THR A 142 -3.76 20.18 -8.12
C THR A 142 -3.30 20.30 -9.58
N LYS A 143 -2.20 21.05 -9.80
CA LYS A 143 -1.53 21.10 -11.10
C LYS A 143 -0.99 19.72 -11.44
N PHE A 144 -1.12 19.26 -12.68
CA PHE A 144 -0.67 17.94 -13.15
C PHE A 144 0.78 17.64 -12.77
N LEU A 145 1.71 18.54 -13.14
CA LEU A 145 3.13 18.37 -12.83
C LEU A 145 3.43 18.27 -11.33
N ALA A 146 2.68 19.00 -10.50
CA ALA A 146 2.87 18.94 -9.05
C ALA A 146 2.39 17.59 -8.47
N VAL A 147 1.32 17.02 -9.02
CA VAL A 147 0.85 15.68 -8.63
C VAL A 147 1.85 14.62 -9.06
N MET A 148 2.32 14.68 -10.31
CA MET A 148 3.30 13.71 -10.83
C MET A 148 4.62 13.78 -10.07
N GLY A 149 5.19 14.97 -9.86
CA GLY A 149 6.44 15.14 -9.12
C GLY A 149 6.33 14.63 -7.67
N LYS A 150 5.21 14.92 -6.99
CA LYS A 150 4.96 14.37 -5.64
C LYS A 150 4.76 12.86 -5.64
N SER A 151 4.10 12.30 -6.65
CA SER A 151 3.93 10.85 -6.80
C SER A 151 5.28 10.14 -6.91
N ILE A 152 6.15 10.65 -7.78
CA ILE A 152 7.52 10.12 -7.95
C ILE A 152 8.27 10.19 -6.61
N LEU A 153 8.34 11.38 -6.02
CA LEU A 153 9.13 11.60 -4.80
C LEU A 153 8.63 10.72 -3.65
N ILE A 154 7.33 10.69 -3.39
CA ILE A 154 6.76 9.96 -2.25
C ILE A 154 6.90 8.45 -2.46
N SER A 155 6.59 7.93 -3.65
CA SER A 155 6.72 6.49 -3.90
C SER A 155 8.18 6.04 -3.90
N PHE A 156 9.10 6.83 -4.47
CA PHE A 156 10.53 6.54 -4.42
C PHE A 156 11.04 6.49 -2.96
N LEU A 157 10.76 7.51 -2.16
CA LEU A 157 11.21 7.56 -0.76
C LEU A 157 10.57 6.45 0.08
N SER A 158 9.29 6.15 -0.14
CA SER A 158 8.60 5.05 0.57
C SER A 158 9.20 3.70 0.18
N SER A 159 9.46 3.47 -1.11
CA SER A 159 10.09 2.24 -1.58
C SER A 159 11.52 2.11 -1.04
N LEU A 160 12.31 3.19 -1.09
CA LEU A 160 13.66 3.20 -0.55
C LEU A 160 13.66 2.89 0.95
N THR A 161 12.70 3.44 1.70
CA THR A 161 12.56 3.14 3.13
C THR A 161 12.27 1.67 3.38
N ILE A 162 11.39 1.06 2.58
CA ILE A 162 11.08 -0.38 2.66
C ILE A 162 12.32 -1.21 2.36
N GLU A 163 13.02 -0.91 1.28
CA GLU A 163 14.25 -1.61 0.89
C GLU A 163 15.36 -1.49 1.96
N MET A 164 15.51 -0.32 2.59
CA MET A 164 16.42 -0.14 3.71
C MET A 164 16.01 -0.96 4.92
N LEU A 165 14.71 -0.99 5.26
CA LEU A 165 14.21 -1.83 6.35
C LEU A 165 14.45 -3.32 6.08
N GLN A 166 14.23 -3.78 4.85
CA GLN A 166 14.51 -5.17 4.46
C GLN A 166 15.99 -5.50 4.59
N LEU A 167 16.87 -4.60 4.15
CA LEU A 167 18.31 -4.74 4.29
C LEU A 167 18.73 -4.86 5.76
N PHE A 168 18.31 -3.94 6.63
CA PHE A 168 18.65 -3.93 8.05
C PHE A 168 18.08 -5.13 8.83
N LEU A 169 16.88 -5.57 8.46
CA LEU A 169 16.21 -6.70 9.10
C LEU A 169 16.55 -8.05 8.46
N HIS A 170 17.41 -8.07 7.46
CA HIS A 170 17.74 -9.28 6.66
C HIS A 170 16.50 -9.98 6.08
N LEU A 171 15.51 -9.21 5.60
CA LEU A 171 14.25 -9.70 5.04
C LEU A 171 14.26 -9.64 3.51
N GLY A 172 14.56 -10.78 2.87
CA GLY A 172 14.64 -10.84 1.40
C GLY A 172 15.94 -10.26 0.84
N THR A 173 15.87 -9.70 -0.38
CA THR A 173 16.99 -9.07 -1.09
C THR A 173 16.67 -7.62 -1.39
N TRP A 174 17.63 -6.72 -1.19
CA TRP A 174 17.56 -5.34 -1.62
C TRP A 174 17.66 -5.26 -3.15
N GLN A 175 16.67 -4.64 -3.82
CA GLN A 175 16.58 -4.68 -5.28
C GLN A 175 16.24 -3.32 -5.88
N LEU A 176 17.04 -2.89 -6.87
CA LEU A 176 16.77 -1.69 -7.67
C LEU A 176 15.49 -1.81 -8.51
N SER A 177 15.16 -3.02 -8.98
CA SER A 177 13.91 -3.29 -9.71
C SER A 177 12.68 -2.97 -8.88
N ASP A 178 12.68 -3.33 -7.59
CA ASP A 178 11.57 -3.06 -6.68
C ASP A 178 11.38 -1.55 -6.50
N LEU A 179 12.48 -0.81 -6.32
CA LEU A 179 12.46 0.64 -6.23
C LEU A 179 11.87 1.30 -7.48
N ALA A 180 12.25 0.82 -8.66
CA ALA A 180 11.77 1.34 -9.94
C ALA A 180 10.28 1.04 -10.15
N PHE A 181 9.85 -0.22 -9.95
CA PHE A 181 8.47 -0.64 -10.21
C PHE A 181 7.48 -0.11 -9.16
N ASN A 182 7.88 0.01 -7.90
CA ASN A 182 7.10 0.68 -6.87
C ASN A 182 6.91 2.17 -7.22
N THR A 183 7.97 2.85 -7.69
CA THR A 183 7.88 4.25 -8.13
C THR A 183 6.96 4.40 -9.33
N LEU A 184 7.06 3.51 -10.33
CA LEU A 184 6.17 3.50 -11.49
C LEU A 184 4.70 3.30 -11.07
N GLY A 185 4.43 2.35 -10.17
CA GLY A 185 3.11 2.15 -9.58
C GLY A 185 2.56 3.42 -8.93
N GLY A 186 3.41 4.13 -8.17
CA GLY A 186 3.04 5.39 -7.56
C GLY A 186 2.70 6.49 -8.57
N VAL A 187 3.43 6.58 -9.69
CA VAL A 187 3.13 7.53 -10.78
C VAL A 187 1.76 7.23 -11.40
N ILE A 188 1.48 5.96 -11.69
CA ILE A 188 0.16 5.53 -12.20
C ILE A 188 -0.95 5.87 -11.20
N GLY A 189 -0.74 5.61 -9.90
CA GLY A 189 -1.68 5.98 -8.84
C GLY A 189 -1.96 7.49 -8.78
N GLY A 190 -0.91 8.30 -8.93
CA GLY A 190 -1.02 9.77 -9.02
C GLY A 190 -1.79 10.25 -10.24
N LEU A 191 -1.58 9.60 -11.40
CA LEU A 191 -2.32 9.90 -12.62
C LEU A 191 -3.82 9.57 -12.45
N ILE A 192 -4.14 8.40 -11.92
CA ILE A 192 -5.54 8.00 -11.64
C ILE A 192 -6.19 8.99 -10.66
N TYR A 193 -5.47 9.39 -9.60
CA TYR A 193 -5.96 10.40 -8.67
C TYR A 193 -6.23 11.74 -9.38
N TRP A 194 -5.31 12.24 -10.19
CA TRP A 194 -5.46 13.51 -10.90
C TRP A 194 -6.68 13.50 -11.84
N VAL A 195 -6.86 12.44 -12.64
CA VAL A 195 -8.03 12.26 -13.51
C VAL A 195 -9.31 12.24 -12.70
N SER A 196 -9.36 11.42 -11.63
CA SER A 196 -10.53 11.30 -10.76
C SER A 196 -10.87 12.63 -10.05
N ALA A 197 -9.87 13.39 -9.63
CA ALA A 197 -10.06 14.72 -9.04
C ALA A 197 -10.62 15.73 -10.04
N LYS A 198 -10.20 15.69 -11.30
CA LYS A 198 -10.71 16.54 -12.38
C LYS A 198 -12.19 16.23 -12.69
N ILE A 199 -12.56 14.95 -12.71
CA ILE A 199 -13.96 14.52 -12.93
C ILE A 199 -14.87 14.97 -11.77
N ARG A 200 -14.43 14.81 -10.52
CA ARG A 200 -15.22 15.21 -9.33
C ARG A 200 -15.44 16.72 -9.17
N ARG A 201 -14.70 17.54 -9.88
CA ARG A 201 -14.78 19.00 -9.80
C ARG A 201 -15.60 19.63 -10.94
N LYS A 202 -15.97 18.83 -11.94
CA LYS A 202 -16.97 19.19 -12.94
C LYS A 202 -18.38 18.94 -12.40
#